data_26d035af3fefb5d691378c6a01aa863e
#
_entry.id   26d035af3fefb5d691378c6a01aa863e
#
_cell.length_a   1.000
_cell.length_b   1.000
_cell.length_c   1.000
_cell.angle_alpha   90.00
_cell.angle_beta   90.00
_cell.angle_gamma   90.00
#
_symmetry.space_group_name_H-M   'P 1'
#
loop_
_entity.id
_entity.type
_entity.pdbx_description
1 polymer ?
#
loop_
_entity_poly.entity_id
_entity_poly.type
_entity_poly.pdbx_seq_one_letter_code
_entity_poly.pdbx_strand_id
1 'polypeptide(L)'
;TDEARKKLEAAVLKIAELKSQAAAGIQDIFKSTGDYIAGMLKDNCVYGAEWNILGLARAGRTDEIDSAAYYKSIAQIVKAKGSPQLSKSKSSENSRVIIALTALGIDPSDVEGFNLLAPLANMDYVNRQGINGAIYALIAFDTHDYQIPAAAEGTQTTREGLIDLI
;
A
#
# COMPACT_ATOMS: atom_id res chain seq x y z
N THR A 1 -9.46 -34.64 -42.08
CA THR A 1 -8.36 -35.51 -42.53
C THR A 1 -7.36 -35.69 -41.41
N ASP A 2 -6.64 -36.82 -41.41
CA ASP A 2 -5.64 -37.16 -40.38
C ASP A 2 -4.52 -36.11 -40.28
N GLU A 3 -4.16 -35.52 -41.42
CA GLU A 3 -3.18 -34.44 -41.49
C GLU A 3 -3.66 -33.15 -40.78
N ALA A 4 -4.94 -32.79 -40.91
CA ALA A 4 -5.49 -31.62 -40.21
C ALA A 4 -5.51 -31.83 -38.71
N ARG A 5 -5.80 -33.06 -38.24
CA ARG A 5 -5.73 -33.40 -36.83
C ARG A 5 -4.33 -33.28 -36.25
N LYS A 6 -3.32 -33.81 -36.97
CA LYS A 6 -1.90 -33.70 -36.58
C LYS A 6 -1.44 -32.24 -36.50
N LYS A 7 -1.84 -31.41 -37.44
CA LYS A 7 -1.54 -29.96 -37.45
C LYS A 7 -2.18 -29.27 -36.23
N LEU A 8 -3.44 -29.62 -35.88
CA LEU A 8 -4.11 -29.07 -34.73
C LEU A 8 -3.42 -29.48 -33.43
N GLU A 9 -3.08 -30.77 -33.27
CA GLU A 9 -2.36 -31.29 -32.10
C GLU A 9 -1.00 -30.58 -31.93
N ALA A 10 -0.23 -30.42 -33.02
CA ALA A 10 1.03 -29.68 -32.99
C ALA A 10 0.84 -28.19 -32.58
N ALA A 11 -0.20 -27.54 -33.09
CA ALA A 11 -0.53 -26.15 -32.70
C ALA A 11 -0.90 -26.03 -31.25
N VAL A 12 -1.68 -26.97 -30.70
CA VAL A 12 -2.05 -26.99 -29.27
C VAL A 12 -0.82 -27.15 -28.38
N LEU A 13 0.09 -28.07 -28.74
CA LEU A 13 1.35 -28.27 -28.02
C LEU A 13 2.22 -27.00 -28.04
N LYS A 14 2.31 -26.34 -29.20
CA LYS A 14 3.08 -25.09 -29.34
C LYS A 14 2.50 -23.93 -28.51
N ILE A 15 1.17 -23.83 -28.44
CA ILE A 15 0.50 -22.86 -27.58
C ILE A 15 0.79 -23.13 -26.10
N ALA A 16 0.77 -24.39 -25.67
CA ALA A 16 1.09 -24.78 -24.31
C ALA A 16 2.53 -24.43 -23.94
N GLU A 17 3.47 -24.71 -24.84
CA GLU A 17 4.89 -24.37 -24.67
C GLU A 17 5.07 -22.83 -24.53
N LEU A 18 4.48 -22.04 -25.43
CA LEU A 18 4.57 -20.57 -25.40
C LEU A 18 3.97 -19.99 -24.13
N LYS A 19 2.84 -20.53 -23.66
CA LYS A 19 2.25 -20.10 -22.37
C LYS A 19 3.18 -20.41 -21.20
N SER A 20 3.83 -21.57 -21.20
CA SER A 20 4.79 -21.94 -20.14
C SER A 20 6.01 -21.02 -20.15
N GLN A 21 6.57 -20.72 -21.32
CA GLN A 21 7.70 -19.79 -21.48
C GLN A 21 7.34 -18.37 -21.03
N ALA A 22 6.15 -17.88 -21.41
CA ALA A 22 5.66 -16.56 -20.98
C ALA A 22 5.47 -16.49 -19.45
N ALA A 23 4.90 -17.54 -18.84
CA ALA A 23 4.74 -17.62 -17.40
C ALA A 23 6.08 -17.59 -16.67
N ALA A 24 7.08 -18.35 -17.15
CA ALA A 24 8.44 -18.34 -16.59
C ALA A 24 9.08 -16.94 -16.69
N GLY A 25 8.99 -16.30 -17.86
CA GLY A 25 9.51 -14.94 -18.05
C GLY A 25 8.86 -13.90 -17.12
N ILE A 26 7.55 -14.01 -16.86
CA ILE A 26 6.86 -13.15 -15.90
C ILE A 26 7.38 -13.39 -14.48
N GLN A 27 7.59 -14.62 -14.06
CA GLN A 27 8.13 -14.96 -12.74
C GLN A 27 9.56 -14.42 -12.57
N ASP A 28 10.40 -14.51 -13.59
CA ASP A 28 11.76 -13.94 -13.55
C ASP A 28 11.74 -12.42 -13.40
N ILE A 29 10.86 -11.72 -14.14
CA ILE A 29 10.68 -10.27 -14.01
C ILE A 29 10.17 -9.91 -12.61
N PHE A 30 9.18 -10.64 -12.12
CA PHE A 30 8.62 -10.41 -10.79
C PHE A 30 9.68 -10.58 -9.69
N LYS A 31 10.46 -11.66 -9.77
CA LYS A 31 11.56 -11.92 -8.84
C LYS A 31 12.63 -10.83 -8.93
N SER A 32 13.13 -10.52 -10.11
CA SER A 32 14.20 -9.52 -10.29
C SER A 32 13.77 -8.11 -9.86
N THR A 33 12.51 -7.73 -10.10
CA THR A 33 11.95 -6.47 -9.62
C THR A 33 11.88 -6.45 -8.09
N GLY A 34 11.42 -7.53 -7.48
CA GLY A 34 11.40 -7.67 -6.03
C GLY A 34 12.80 -7.61 -5.41
N ASP A 35 13.79 -8.28 -6.01
CA ASP A 35 15.19 -8.22 -5.56
C ASP A 35 15.77 -6.80 -5.63
N TYR A 36 15.44 -6.06 -6.68
CA TYR A 36 15.81 -4.65 -6.82
C TYR A 36 15.18 -3.78 -5.73
N ILE A 37 13.88 -3.93 -5.48
CA ILE A 37 13.17 -3.17 -4.44
C ILE A 37 13.72 -3.51 -3.05
N ALA A 38 13.95 -4.79 -2.75
CA ALA A 38 14.56 -5.23 -1.49
C ALA A 38 15.96 -4.60 -1.29
N GLY A 39 16.76 -4.58 -2.35
CA GLY A 39 18.06 -3.90 -2.34
C GLY A 39 17.95 -2.40 -2.00
N MET A 40 16.96 -1.71 -2.58
CA MET A 40 16.72 -0.29 -2.27
C MET A 40 16.30 -0.06 -0.81
N LEU A 41 15.46 -0.95 -0.25
CA LEU A 41 14.97 -0.82 1.12
C LEU A 41 16.02 -1.14 2.17
N LYS A 42 17.03 -1.93 1.84
CA LYS A 42 18.07 -2.37 2.78
C LYS A 42 18.75 -1.20 3.51
N ASP A 43 18.99 -0.09 2.79
CA ASP A 43 19.66 1.10 3.34
C ASP A 43 18.69 2.28 3.52
N ASN A 44 17.43 2.15 3.11
CA ASN A 44 16.49 3.28 3.02
C ASN A 44 15.06 2.92 3.37
N CYS A 45 14.88 2.08 4.40
CA CYS A 45 13.56 1.69 4.90
C CYS A 45 13.02 2.74 5.89
N VAL A 46 12.63 3.90 5.33
CA VAL A 46 12.18 5.08 6.10
C VAL A 46 10.92 5.68 5.48
N TYR A 47 10.36 6.69 6.12
CA TYR A 47 9.27 7.48 5.56
C TYR A 47 9.56 7.90 4.12
N GLY A 48 8.61 7.66 3.24
CA GLY A 48 8.73 7.83 1.78
C GLY A 48 8.89 6.49 1.02
N ALA A 49 9.17 5.38 1.73
CA ALA A 49 9.34 4.05 1.14
C ALA A 49 8.02 3.23 1.06
N GLU A 50 6.86 3.83 1.35
CA GLU A 50 5.58 3.14 1.56
C GLU A 50 5.20 2.21 0.41
N TRP A 51 5.39 2.65 -0.84
CA TRP A 51 5.05 1.84 -2.02
C TRP A 51 5.98 0.66 -2.23
N ASN A 52 7.27 0.82 -1.92
CA ASN A 52 8.24 -0.27 -1.97
C ASN A 52 7.92 -1.32 -0.90
N ILE A 53 7.60 -0.87 0.32
CA ILE A 53 7.17 -1.72 1.43
C ILE A 53 5.90 -2.49 1.04
N LEU A 54 4.87 -1.80 0.55
CA LEU A 54 3.63 -2.43 0.13
C LEU A 54 3.87 -3.46 -0.98
N GLY A 55 4.70 -3.12 -1.98
CA GLY A 55 5.05 -4.00 -3.09
C GLY A 55 5.68 -5.31 -2.62
N LEU A 56 6.69 -5.25 -1.75
CA LEU A 56 7.33 -6.45 -1.19
C LEU A 56 6.39 -7.24 -0.27
N ALA A 57 5.64 -6.56 0.60
CA ALA A 57 4.68 -7.21 1.49
C ALA A 57 3.61 -7.98 0.69
N ARG A 58 3.07 -7.38 -0.38
CA ARG A 58 2.11 -8.04 -1.28
C ARG A 58 2.73 -9.19 -2.10
N ALA A 59 4.05 -9.15 -2.31
CA ALA A 59 4.80 -10.24 -2.92
C ALA A 59 5.14 -11.38 -1.93
N GLY A 60 4.72 -11.30 -0.66
CA GLY A 60 5.02 -12.29 0.38
C GLY A 60 6.47 -12.23 0.87
N ARG A 61 7.15 -11.10 0.72
CA ARG A 61 8.58 -10.90 1.04
C ARG A 61 8.77 -9.91 2.21
N THR A 62 7.89 -9.97 3.19
CA THR A 62 7.91 -9.07 4.35
C THR A 62 9.16 -9.24 5.22
N ASP A 63 9.75 -10.43 5.24
CA ASP A 63 10.98 -10.78 5.93
C ASP A 63 12.23 -10.06 5.39
N GLU A 64 12.15 -9.50 4.20
CA GLU A 64 13.22 -8.69 3.59
C GLU A 64 13.10 -7.19 3.89
N ILE A 65 12.11 -6.79 4.69
CA ILE A 65 11.85 -5.39 5.05
C ILE A 65 12.28 -5.14 6.50
N ASP A 66 13.13 -4.14 6.72
CA ASP A 66 13.44 -3.67 8.07
C ASP A 66 12.25 -2.85 8.63
N SER A 67 11.24 -3.56 9.11
CA SER A 67 10.03 -2.98 9.67
C SER A 67 10.31 -2.11 10.91
N ALA A 68 11.34 -2.45 11.68
CA ALA A 68 11.73 -1.68 12.86
C ALA A 68 12.35 -0.32 12.48
N ALA A 69 13.18 -0.28 11.43
CA ALA A 69 13.72 0.98 10.90
C ALA A 69 12.61 1.86 10.34
N TYR A 70 11.67 1.27 9.59
CA TYR A 70 10.51 2.02 9.07
C TYR A 70 9.66 2.60 10.19
N TYR A 71 9.24 1.76 11.16
CA TYR A 71 8.48 2.21 12.33
C TYR A 71 9.17 3.35 13.06
N LYS A 72 10.47 3.18 13.36
CA LYS A 72 11.28 4.19 14.04
C LYS A 72 11.28 5.53 13.29
N SER A 73 11.34 5.51 11.96
CA SER A 73 11.31 6.74 11.15
C SER A 73 9.96 7.49 11.29
N ILE A 74 8.84 6.76 11.28
CA ILE A 74 7.52 7.35 11.48
C ILE A 74 7.35 7.87 12.90
N ALA A 75 7.76 7.08 13.90
CA ALA A 75 7.74 7.46 15.32
C ALA A 75 8.51 8.77 15.59
N GLN A 76 9.67 8.92 15.00
CA GLN A 76 10.46 10.17 15.09
C GLN A 76 9.72 11.37 14.51
N ILE A 77 9.04 11.19 13.37
CA ILE A 77 8.29 12.27 12.70
C ILE A 77 7.11 12.72 13.57
N VAL A 78 6.29 11.80 14.06
CA VAL A 78 5.10 12.16 14.87
C VAL A 78 5.51 12.78 16.21
N LYS A 79 6.56 12.28 16.85
CA LYS A 79 7.13 12.89 18.07
C LYS A 79 7.65 14.31 17.83
N ALA A 80 8.43 14.51 16.77
CA ALA A 80 8.98 15.81 16.42
C ALA A 80 7.87 16.84 16.08
N LYS A 81 6.77 16.37 15.49
CA LYS A 81 5.61 17.22 15.19
C LYS A 81 4.68 17.42 16.39
N GLY A 82 4.70 16.53 17.39
CA GLY A 82 3.69 16.46 18.45
C GLY A 82 2.28 16.22 17.89
N SER A 83 2.16 15.53 16.74
CA SER A 83 0.90 15.39 16.01
C SER A 83 0.91 14.13 15.14
N PRO A 84 -0.24 13.41 15.04
CA PRO A 84 -0.40 12.32 14.10
C PRO A 84 -0.52 12.77 12.64
N GLN A 85 -0.71 14.08 12.39
CA GLN A 85 -0.89 14.62 11.04
C GLN A 85 0.46 14.81 10.35
N LEU A 86 0.75 13.96 9.35
CA LEU A 86 2.04 13.95 8.67
C LEU A 86 2.22 15.13 7.70
N SER A 87 1.14 15.64 7.13
CA SER A 87 1.16 16.80 6.24
C SER A 87 -0.01 17.75 6.53
N LYS A 88 0.20 19.06 6.43
CA LYS A 88 -0.87 20.04 6.61
C LYS A 88 -1.90 20.05 5.47
N SER A 89 -1.51 19.63 4.27
CA SER A 89 -2.34 19.73 3.06
C SER A 89 -2.56 18.43 2.32
N LYS A 90 -1.80 17.37 2.65
CA LYS A 90 -1.84 16.08 1.93
C LYS A 90 -2.27 14.96 2.86
N SER A 91 -3.56 14.66 2.89
CA SER A 91 -4.14 13.55 3.67
C SER A 91 -3.60 12.18 3.21
N SER A 92 -3.24 12.06 1.94
CA SER A 92 -2.62 10.85 1.39
C SER A 92 -1.28 10.48 2.03
N GLU A 93 -0.58 11.41 2.71
CA GLU A 93 0.62 11.08 3.47
C GLU A 93 0.29 10.16 4.66
N ASN A 94 -0.76 10.48 5.44
CA ASN A 94 -1.25 9.60 6.48
C ASN A 94 -1.73 8.27 5.91
N SER A 95 -2.52 8.32 4.83
CA SER A 95 -3.09 7.11 4.21
C SER A 95 -2.00 6.13 3.76
N ARG A 96 -0.94 6.61 3.08
CA ARG A 96 0.16 5.74 2.62
C ARG A 96 0.90 5.08 3.79
N VAL A 97 1.18 5.84 4.85
CA VAL A 97 1.85 5.32 6.04
C VAL A 97 0.97 4.28 6.75
N ILE A 98 -0.34 4.52 6.89
CA ILE A 98 -1.30 3.55 7.44
C ILE A 98 -1.25 2.24 6.65
N ILE A 99 -1.34 2.30 5.31
CA ILE A 99 -1.30 1.13 4.44
C ILE A 99 0.02 0.37 4.61
N ALA A 100 1.15 1.06 4.65
CA ALA A 100 2.47 0.44 4.80
C ALA A 100 2.63 -0.21 6.19
N LEU A 101 2.28 0.46 7.28
CA LEU A 101 2.32 -0.10 8.63
C LEU A 101 1.41 -1.34 8.74
N THR A 102 0.20 -1.26 8.20
CA THR A 102 -0.74 -2.40 8.17
C THR A 102 -0.15 -3.59 7.39
N ALA A 103 0.48 -3.34 6.24
CA ALA A 103 1.13 -4.38 5.45
C ALA A 103 2.30 -5.06 6.19
N LEU A 104 2.92 -4.36 7.15
CA LEU A 104 3.95 -4.88 8.05
C LEU A 104 3.39 -5.50 9.33
N GLY A 105 2.06 -5.55 9.51
CA GLY A 105 1.41 -6.04 10.73
C GLY A 105 1.56 -5.11 11.94
N ILE A 106 1.83 -3.82 11.71
CA ILE A 106 1.99 -2.80 12.75
C ILE A 106 0.70 -1.98 12.83
N ASP A 107 0.20 -1.77 14.05
CA ASP A 107 -1.02 -1.00 14.29
C ASP A 107 -0.78 0.51 14.09
N PRO A 108 -1.40 1.15 13.08
CA PRO A 108 -1.27 2.59 12.86
C PRO A 108 -2.09 3.44 13.83
N SER A 109 -2.93 2.84 14.66
CA SER A 109 -3.75 3.58 15.65
C SER A 109 -2.95 3.95 16.91
N ASP A 110 -1.78 3.35 17.11
CA ASP A 110 -0.88 3.66 18.22
C ASP A 110 0.59 3.66 17.79
N VAL A 111 1.03 4.77 17.22
CA VAL A 111 2.45 5.00 16.94
C VAL A 111 3.01 5.95 17.97
N GLU A 112 3.61 5.41 19.04
CA GLU A 112 4.14 6.19 20.15
C GLU A 112 3.08 7.10 20.83
N GLY A 113 1.85 6.60 20.96
CA GLY A 113 0.71 7.33 21.51
C GLY A 113 -0.02 8.21 20.49
N PHE A 114 0.38 8.21 19.22
CA PHE A 114 -0.29 8.95 18.17
C PHE A 114 -1.12 8.03 17.26
N ASN A 115 -2.41 8.34 17.12
CA ASN A 115 -3.31 7.62 16.20
C ASN A 115 -3.24 8.24 14.80
N LEU A 116 -2.59 7.57 13.85
CA LEU A 116 -2.43 8.06 12.48
C LEU A 116 -3.73 8.06 11.66
N LEU A 117 -4.78 7.34 12.13
CA LEU A 117 -6.11 7.37 11.52
C LEU A 117 -6.87 8.66 11.86
N ALA A 118 -6.57 9.28 13.02
CA ALA A 118 -7.31 10.43 13.53
C ALA A 118 -7.36 11.63 12.57
N PRO A 119 -6.28 12.02 11.86
CA PRO A 119 -6.36 13.11 10.88
C PRO A 119 -7.32 12.83 9.73
N LEU A 120 -7.46 11.56 9.31
CA LEU A 120 -8.36 11.17 8.23
C LEU A 120 -9.84 11.17 8.64
N ALA A 121 -10.13 11.28 9.94
CA ALA A 121 -11.49 11.43 10.44
C ALA A 121 -12.10 12.81 10.13
N ASN A 122 -11.26 13.80 9.77
CA ASN A 122 -11.69 15.12 9.33
C ASN A 122 -11.85 15.17 7.81
N MET A 123 -13.10 15.18 7.33
CA MET A 123 -13.45 15.22 5.91
C MET A 123 -12.92 16.49 5.22
N ASP A 124 -12.88 17.61 5.92
CA ASP A 124 -12.39 18.89 5.35
C ASP A 124 -10.88 18.78 5.04
N TYR A 125 -10.13 18.04 5.88
CA TYR A 125 -8.72 17.76 5.62
C TYR A 125 -8.54 16.78 4.46
N VAL A 126 -9.33 15.71 4.42
CA VAL A 126 -9.30 14.72 3.34
C VAL A 126 -9.62 15.38 2.00
N ASN A 127 -10.64 16.22 1.96
CA ASN A 127 -11.14 16.85 0.73
C ASN A 127 -10.20 17.93 0.17
N ARG A 128 -9.16 18.36 0.90
CA ARG A 128 -8.12 19.27 0.36
C ARG A 128 -7.39 18.70 -0.87
N GLN A 129 -7.38 17.38 -1.04
CA GLN A 129 -6.79 16.71 -2.20
C GLN A 129 -7.85 16.22 -3.20
N GLY A 130 -9.11 16.65 -3.04
CA GLY A 130 -10.22 16.23 -3.90
C GLY A 130 -10.35 14.71 -3.91
N ILE A 131 -10.71 14.17 -5.06
CA ILE A 131 -10.92 12.71 -5.26
C ILE A 131 -9.73 11.85 -4.79
N ASN A 132 -8.49 12.31 -4.94
CA ASN A 132 -7.32 11.55 -4.46
C ASN A 132 -7.32 11.39 -2.94
N GLY A 133 -7.71 12.44 -2.20
CA GLY A 133 -7.83 12.37 -0.75
C GLY A 133 -8.86 11.33 -0.32
N ALA A 134 -10.03 11.34 -0.96
CA ALA A 134 -11.12 10.40 -0.68
C ALA A 134 -10.71 8.95 -0.98
N ILE A 135 -10.15 8.69 -2.16
CA ILE A 135 -9.69 7.33 -2.57
C ILE A 135 -8.65 6.80 -1.58
N TYR A 136 -7.62 7.57 -1.27
CA TYR A 136 -6.57 7.11 -0.36
C TYR A 136 -7.05 6.92 1.08
N ALA A 137 -7.94 7.77 1.57
CA ALA A 137 -8.52 7.61 2.90
C ALA A 137 -9.38 6.33 2.97
N LEU A 138 -10.21 6.08 1.96
CA LEU A 138 -11.03 4.87 1.88
C LEU A 138 -10.17 3.61 1.86
N ILE A 139 -9.14 3.55 1.01
CA ILE A 139 -8.20 2.43 0.97
C ILE A 139 -7.51 2.24 2.34
N ALA A 140 -7.08 3.32 2.99
CA ALA A 140 -6.43 3.23 4.29
C ALA A 140 -7.34 2.64 5.37
N PHE A 141 -8.61 3.06 5.43
CA PHE A 141 -9.57 2.52 6.38
C PHE A 141 -9.93 1.06 6.08
N ASP A 142 -10.08 0.71 4.79
CA ASP A 142 -10.52 -0.63 4.37
C ASP A 142 -9.36 -1.65 4.37
N THR A 143 -8.11 -1.22 4.40
CA THR A 143 -6.93 -2.09 4.41
C THR A 143 -6.96 -3.12 5.55
N HIS A 144 -7.58 -2.81 6.69
CA HIS A 144 -7.77 -3.72 7.83
C HIS A 144 -9.11 -3.46 8.54
N ASP A 145 -10.10 -2.99 7.81
CA ASP A 145 -11.44 -2.65 8.33
C ASP A 145 -11.39 -1.73 9.56
N TYR A 146 -10.49 -0.74 9.53
CA TYR A 146 -10.33 0.20 10.64
C TYR A 146 -11.60 1.01 10.87
N GLN A 147 -12.00 1.13 12.14
CA GLN A 147 -13.05 2.07 12.51
C GLN A 147 -12.56 3.50 12.31
N ILE A 148 -13.38 4.34 11.69
CA ILE A 148 -13.06 5.77 11.53
C ILE A 148 -13.20 6.43 12.90
N PRO A 149 -12.12 7.04 13.46
CA PRO A 149 -12.22 7.72 14.75
C PRO A 149 -13.21 8.88 14.72
N ALA A 150 -13.65 9.34 15.88
CA ALA A 150 -14.39 10.60 15.97
C ALA A 150 -13.47 11.75 15.52
N ALA A 151 -13.97 12.61 14.67
CA ALA A 151 -13.25 13.82 14.24
C ALA A 151 -13.12 14.78 15.45
N ALA A 152 -11.89 15.23 15.72
CA ALA A 152 -11.63 16.22 16.76
C ALA A 152 -12.14 17.62 16.36
N GLU A 153 -12.21 17.88 15.06
CA GLU A 153 -12.69 19.15 14.47
C GLU A 153 -13.21 18.91 13.04
N GLY A 154 -13.95 19.88 12.50
CA GLY A 154 -14.45 19.83 11.13
C GLY A 154 -15.56 18.81 10.92
N THR A 155 -15.77 18.43 9.66
CA THR A 155 -16.81 17.48 9.26
C THR A 155 -16.33 16.04 9.47
N GLN A 156 -17.17 15.20 10.13
CA GLN A 156 -16.87 13.78 10.33
C GLN A 156 -16.76 13.04 8.99
N THR A 157 -15.66 12.35 8.79
CA THR A 157 -15.49 11.43 7.66
C THR A 157 -16.35 10.19 7.87
N THR A 158 -17.07 9.78 6.82
CA THR A 158 -17.76 8.49 6.75
C THR A 158 -17.37 7.78 5.46
N ARG A 159 -17.52 6.44 5.41
CA ARG A 159 -17.26 5.68 4.18
C ARG A 159 -18.18 6.11 3.04
N GLU A 160 -19.46 6.33 3.34
CA GLU A 160 -20.44 6.82 2.37
C GLU A 160 -20.00 8.18 1.82
N GLY A 161 -19.62 9.12 2.69
CA GLY A 161 -19.16 10.44 2.27
C GLY A 161 -17.87 10.40 1.43
N LEU A 162 -16.97 9.43 1.68
CA LEU A 162 -15.79 9.22 0.83
C LEU A 162 -16.18 8.67 -0.55
N ILE A 163 -17.13 7.74 -0.60
CA ILE A 163 -17.64 7.15 -1.85
C ILE A 163 -18.35 8.22 -2.69
N ASP A 164 -19.14 9.10 -2.07
CA ASP A 164 -19.86 10.17 -2.75
C ASP A 164 -18.93 11.21 -3.40
N LEU A 165 -17.64 11.28 -2.96
CA LEU A 165 -16.62 12.14 -3.56
C LEU A 165 -15.90 11.51 -4.74
N ILE A 166 -16.03 10.19 -4.96
CA ILE A 166 -15.36 9.43 -6.02
C ILE A 166 -16.27 9.28 -7.24
#